data_6cd310bc6f7c821c08d08cccc9ab2639
#
_entry.id   6cd310bc6f7c821c08d08cccc9ab2639
#
_cell.length_a   1.000
_cell.length_b   1.000
_cell.length_c   1.000
_cell.angle_alpha   90.00
_cell.angle_beta   90.00
_cell.angle_gamma   90.00
#
_symmetry.space_group_name_H-M   'P 1'
#
loop_
_entity.id
_entity.type
_entity.pdbx_description
1 polymer ?
#
loop_
_entity_poly.entity_id
_entity_poly.type
_entity_poly.pdbx_seq_one_letter_code
_entity_poly.pdbx_strand_id
1 'polypeptide(L)'
;MEKKQVVKRGGNREDFSPAKIRKTIERAAAGFELDLQPVEEKMADFAKDGVSTAEIAKYLTLSALSLTTVTDPDWKNAAGRLKLFELYKQMSETRQTGKNYNNLYDYPQFLKFAEENGIYSKRISEVYSEEEIKLAAGFIEPKFDLVYDYAGINLLIKRYLCEYGDRIVELPQDMFLSIALLIEQNADKDIRLGLVKDTYEKLANRKISLATPLLMNLRRPNGNLSSCFITVMDDSRDSIFYVIDQISAISKFGGGVGCNLSRVRCKGARIKGIKNSSGGVIPWIRIINDTAVAVNQQGKRKGAVTVSLDMWHLDIEDFLELRTENGDQRMKAYDIFPQVVIPDLFMKKVESNENWLLVDPSEVRRVYGKEIADLWGDEFEKLYNQLYLD
;
A
#
# COMPACT_ATOMS: atom_id res chain seq x y z
N MET A 1 -46.82 22.46 -2.19
CA MET A 1 -45.38 22.17 -2.02
C MET A 1 -44.72 22.30 -3.38
N GLU A 2 -43.80 23.22 -3.56
CA GLU A 2 -43.02 23.33 -4.80
C GLU A 2 -42.29 22.01 -5.07
N LYS A 3 -42.41 21.49 -6.28
CA LYS A 3 -41.72 20.27 -6.71
C LYS A 3 -40.22 20.58 -6.77
N LYS A 4 -39.44 20.02 -5.85
CA LYS A 4 -37.97 20.11 -5.88
C LYS A 4 -37.44 19.42 -7.15
N GLN A 5 -36.52 20.03 -7.86
CA GLN A 5 -35.89 19.46 -9.04
C GLN A 5 -34.44 19.09 -8.75
N VAL A 6 -33.96 18.03 -9.39
CA VAL A 6 -32.55 17.59 -9.32
C VAL A 6 -31.89 17.73 -10.69
N VAL A 7 -30.59 18.06 -10.67
CA VAL A 7 -29.76 18.19 -11.86
C VAL A 7 -29.02 16.89 -12.12
N LYS A 8 -29.20 16.30 -13.29
CA LYS A 8 -28.42 15.12 -13.73
C LYS A 8 -27.01 15.52 -14.15
N ARG A 9 -26.10 14.56 -14.18
CA ARG A 9 -24.71 14.77 -14.65
C ARG A 9 -24.65 15.37 -16.07
N GLY A 10 -25.63 15.07 -16.93
CA GLY A 10 -25.76 15.65 -18.27
C GLY A 10 -26.44 17.03 -18.31
N GLY A 11 -26.64 17.70 -17.17
CA GLY A 11 -27.27 19.05 -17.10
C GLY A 11 -28.80 19.07 -17.13
N ASN A 12 -29.46 17.97 -17.47
CA ASN A 12 -30.93 17.90 -17.53
C ASN A 12 -31.52 17.92 -16.11
N ARG A 13 -32.69 18.58 -15.96
CA ARG A 13 -33.45 18.59 -14.69
C ARG A 13 -34.54 17.52 -14.70
N GLU A 14 -34.82 16.90 -13.57
CA GLU A 14 -35.97 16.04 -13.35
C GLU A 14 -36.51 16.25 -11.92
N ASP A 15 -37.79 15.88 -11.70
CA ASP A 15 -38.39 15.95 -10.38
C ASP A 15 -37.65 15.03 -9.38
N PHE A 16 -37.39 15.54 -8.19
CA PHE A 16 -36.84 14.73 -7.10
C PHE A 16 -37.79 13.60 -6.74
N SER A 17 -37.29 12.37 -6.72
CA SER A 17 -38.10 11.19 -6.42
C SER A 17 -37.57 10.43 -5.20
N PRO A 18 -38.23 10.54 -4.04
CA PRO A 18 -37.89 9.74 -2.86
C PRO A 18 -37.93 8.22 -3.15
N ALA A 19 -38.85 7.78 -4.01
CA ALA A 19 -38.96 6.37 -4.38
C ALA A 19 -37.71 5.83 -5.10
N LYS A 20 -37.03 6.65 -5.92
CA LYS A 20 -35.77 6.25 -6.56
C LYS A 20 -34.66 6.10 -5.53
N ILE A 21 -34.60 6.97 -4.53
CA ILE A 21 -33.64 6.89 -3.43
C ILE A 21 -33.89 5.64 -2.62
N ARG A 22 -35.13 5.42 -2.17
CA ARG A 22 -35.52 4.23 -1.43
C ARG A 22 -35.12 2.95 -2.15
N LYS A 23 -35.43 2.82 -3.44
CA LYS A 23 -35.04 1.65 -4.26
C LYS A 23 -33.53 1.45 -4.31
N THR A 24 -32.76 2.55 -4.32
CA THR A 24 -31.28 2.48 -4.30
C THR A 24 -30.74 1.99 -2.97
N ILE A 25 -31.33 2.46 -1.86
CA ILE A 25 -30.96 2.02 -0.51
C ILE A 25 -31.35 0.54 -0.31
N GLU A 26 -32.57 0.14 -0.67
CA GLU A 26 -33.05 -1.25 -0.60
C GLU A 26 -32.10 -2.20 -1.34
N ARG A 27 -31.67 -1.81 -2.54
CA ARG A 27 -30.70 -2.59 -3.32
C ARG A 27 -29.33 -2.68 -2.65
N ALA A 28 -28.87 -1.61 -2.01
CA ALA A 28 -27.59 -1.60 -1.30
C ALA A 28 -27.67 -2.41 0.02
N ALA A 29 -28.80 -2.39 0.69
CA ALA A 29 -29.08 -3.12 1.92
C ALA A 29 -29.46 -4.59 1.70
N ALA A 30 -29.64 -5.03 0.44
CA ALA A 30 -30.10 -6.39 0.15
C ALA A 30 -29.21 -7.45 0.82
N GLY A 31 -29.84 -8.33 1.62
CA GLY A 31 -29.16 -9.38 2.40
C GLY A 31 -28.64 -8.92 3.76
N PHE A 32 -28.94 -7.70 4.19
CA PHE A 32 -28.70 -7.19 5.54
C PHE A 32 -30.03 -6.80 6.20
N GLU A 33 -30.13 -6.99 7.52
CA GLU A 33 -31.27 -6.56 8.32
C GLU A 33 -31.02 -5.13 8.82
N LEU A 34 -31.39 -4.12 8.02
CA LEU A 34 -31.15 -2.72 8.32
C LEU A 34 -32.47 -1.93 8.32
N ASP A 35 -32.66 -1.07 9.33
CA ASP A 35 -33.75 -0.09 9.33
C ASP A 35 -33.39 1.07 8.40
N LEU A 36 -34.11 1.20 7.28
CA LEU A 36 -33.83 2.21 6.24
C LEU A 36 -34.39 3.59 6.57
N GLN A 37 -35.32 3.70 7.54
CA GLN A 37 -36.01 4.96 7.88
C GLN A 37 -35.03 6.10 8.21
N PRO A 38 -33.97 5.91 9.04
CA PRO A 38 -33.05 7.00 9.38
C PRO A 38 -32.30 7.59 8.18
N VAL A 39 -32.00 6.76 7.15
CA VAL A 39 -31.36 7.25 5.92
C VAL A 39 -32.35 8.03 5.07
N GLU A 40 -33.60 7.55 4.97
CA GLU A 40 -34.66 8.22 4.21
C GLU A 40 -34.96 9.61 4.78
N GLU A 41 -35.04 9.74 6.10
CA GLU A 41 -35.22 11.02 6.81
C GLU A 41 -34.07 12.00 6.52
N LYS A 42 -32.83 11.57 6.67
CA LYS A 42 -31.65 12.39 6.33
C LYS A 42 -31.66 12.85 4.87
N MET A 43 -32.12 11.99 3.94
CA MET A 43 -32.20 12.33 2.53
C MET A 43 -33.30 13.33 2.22
N ALA A 44 -34.46 13.24 2.90
CA ALA A 44 -35.54 14.21 2.75
C ALA A 44 -35.13 15.62 3.17
N ASP A 45 -34.35 15.72 4.26
CA ASP A 45 -33.80 16.99 4.76
C ASP A 45 -32.75 17.58 3.82
N PHE A 46 -31.89 16.71 3.23
CA PHE A 46 -30.83 17.13 2.32
C PHE A 46 -31.36 17.64 0.98
N ALA A 47 -32.47 17.09 0.49
CA ALA A 47 -33.01 17.39 -0.84
C ALA A 47 -33.45 18.84 -0.96
N LYS A 48 -32.64 19.66 -1.63
CA LYS A 48 -32.92 21.05 -2.01
C LYS A 48 -33.16 21.14 -3.50
N ASP A 49 -33.84 22.20 -3.94
CA ASP A 49 -34.02 22.44 -5.37
C ASP A 49 -32.68 22.68 -6.06
N GLY A 50 -32.47 22.08 -7.21
CA GLY A 50 -31.24 22.20 -8.01
C GLY A 50 -30.07 21.33 -7.54
N VAL A 51 -30.21 20.49 -6.49
CA VAL A 51 -29.15 19.60 -6.05
C VAL A 51 -28.79 18.58 -7.16
N SER A 52 -27.51 18.30 -7.35
CA SER A 52 -27.08 17.33 -8.36
C SER A 52 -27.29 15.88 -7.90
N THR A 53 -27.53 14.98 -8.87
CA THR A 53 -27.62 13.54 -8.56
C THR A 53 -26.29 12.96 -8.07
N ALA A 54 -25.17 13.62 -8.33
CA ALA A 54 -23.85 13.22 -7.80
C ALA A 54 -23.74 13.58 -6.30
N GLU A 55 -24.18 14.78 -5.91
CA GLU A 55 -24.25 15.19 -4.49
C GLU A 55 -25.21 14.30 -3.71
N ILE A 56 -26.38 13.99 -4.28
CA ILE A 56 -27.33 13.04 -3.67
C ILE A 56 -26.67 11.67 -3.42
N ALA A 57 -25.98 11.09 -4.40
CA ALA A 57 -25.31 9.81 -4.25
C ALA A 57 -24.22 9.85 -3.16
N LYS A 58 -23.41 10.92 -3.15
CA LYS A 58 -22.38 11.13 -2.12
C LYS A 58 -22.99 11.27 -0.72
N TYR A 59 -24.03 12.10 -0.59
CA TYR A 59 -24.68 12.31 0.70
C TYR A 59 -25.37 11.04 1.19
N LEU A 60 -26.03 10.28 0.31
CA LEU A 60 -26.64 8.99 0.61
C LEU A 60 -25.62 8.00 1.16
N THR A 61 -24.46 7.90 0.50
CA THR A 61 -23.35 7.03 0.95
C THR A 61 -22.84 7.43 2.34
N LEU A 62 -22.63 8.73 2.57
CA LEU A 62 -22.15 9.24 3.87
C LEU A 62 -23.22 9.09 4.97
N SER A 63 -24.49 9.28 4.64
CA SER A 63 -25.62 9.07 5.57
C SER A 63 -25.70 7.61 6.02
N ALA A 64 -25.61 6.67 5.08
CA ALA A 64 -25.53 5.24 5.39
C ALA A 64 -24.31 4.93 6.28
N LEU A 65 -23.14 5.43 5.92
CA LEU A 65 -21.91 5.19 6.69
C LEU A 65 -22.01 5.74 8.12
N SER A 66 -22.68 6.89 8.32
CA SER A 66 -22.83 7.50 9.64
C SER A 66 -23.75 6.72 10.61
N LEU A 67 -24.48 5.74 10.10
CA LEU A 67 -25.30 4.84 10.90
C LEU A 67 -24.55 3.57 11.34
N THR A 68 -23.31 3.41 10.92
CA THR A 68 -22.49 2.27 11.35
C THR A 68 -22.22 2.36 12.85
N THR A 69 -22.65 1.36 13.59
CA THR A 69 -22.42 1.21 15.02
C THR A 69 -21.93 -0.21 15.33
N VAL A 70 -21.66 -0.49 16.60
CA VAL A 70 -21.31 -1.84 17.05
C VAL A 70 -22.52 -2.79 16.91
N THR A 71 -23.74 -2.25 17.11
CA THR A 71 -25.01 -3.01 16.98
C THR A 71 -25.44 -3.19 15.53
N ASP A 72 -25.11 -2.21 14.66
CA ASP A 72 -25.51 -2.17 13.26
C ASP A 72 -24.29 -2.04 12.33
N PRO A 73 -23.35 -3.00 12.34
CA PRO A 73 -22.10 -2.92 11.59
C PRO A 73 -22.30 -3.00 10.08
N ASP A 74 -23.41 -3.54 9.59
CA ASP A 74 -23.67 -3.78 8.17
C ASP A 74 -23.96 -2.51 7.37
N TRP A 75 -24.18 -1.38 8.04
CA TRP A 75 -24.27 -0.09 7.36
C TRP A 75 -22.99 0.27 6.57
N LYS A 76 -21.82 -0.15 7.04
CA LYS A 76 -20.56 0.03 6.28
C LYS A 76 -20.58 -0.74 4.95
N ASN A 77 -21.22 -1.93 4.92
CA ASN A 77 -21.36 -2.75 3.73
C ASN A 77 -22.36 -2.13 2.75
N ALA A 78 -23.53 -1.66 3.25
CA ALA A 78 -24.49 -0.92 2.43
C ALA A 78 -23.89 0.35 1.84
N ALA A 79 -23.12 1.13 2.63
CA ALA A 79 -22.40 2.31 2.16
C ALA A 79 -21.35 1.95 1.09
N GLY A 80 -20.66 0.80 1.23
CA GLY A 80 -19.74 0.27 0.22
C GLY A 80 -20.43 0.00 -1.12
N ARG A 81 -21.60 -0.65 -1.08
CA ARG A 81 -22.40 -0.89 -2.28
C ARG A 81 -22.95 0.38 -2.92
N LEU A 82 -23.35 1.37 -2.12
CA LEU A 82 -23.75 2.70 -2.63
C LEU A 82 -22.58 3.37 -3.38
N LYS A 83 -21.37 3.29 -2.82
CA LYS A 83 -20.15 3.81 -3.45
C LYS A 83 -19.80 3.06 -4.75
N LEU A 84 -19.97 1.75 -4.77
CA LEU A 84 -19.83 0.91 -5.96
C LEU A 84 -20.83 1.29 -7.05
N PHE A 85 -22.10 1.54 -6.69
CA PHE A 85 -23.12 1.98 -7.68
C PHE A 85 -22.79 3.33 -8.28
N GLU A 86 -22.16 4.23 -7.51
CA GLU A 86 -21.65 5.50 -8.05
C GLU A 86 -20.54 5.24 -9.09
N LEU A 87 -19.59 4.34 -8.79
CA LEU A 87 -18.54 3.91 -9.71
C LEU A 87 -19.14 3.29 -10.99
N TYR A 88 -20.09 2.38 -10.85
CA TYR A 88 -20.76 1.75 -11.99
C TYR A 88 -21.48 2.77 -12.89
N LYS A 89 -22.12 3.76 -12.28
CA LYS A 89 -22.78 4.81 -13.04
C LYS A 89 -21.76 5.66 -13.81
N GLN A 90 -20.66 6.03 -13.18
CA GLN A 90 -19.55 6.73 -13.84
C GLN A 90 -18.98 5.91 -14.99
N MET A 91 -18.79 4.60 -14.76
CA MET A 91 -18.22 3.68 -15.74
C MET A 91 -19.16 3.47 -16.93
N SER A 92 -20.49 3.40 -16.71
CA SER A 92 -21.47 3.28 -17.82
C SER A 92 -21.45 4.48 -18.76
N GLU A 93 -21.15 5.66 -18.23
CA GLU A 93 -20.97 6.88 -19.01
C GLU A 93 -19.64 6.86 -19.78
N THR A 94 -18.54 6.43 -19.12
CA THR A 94 -17.20 6.36 -19.71
C THR A 94 -17.11 5.30 -20.83
N ARG A 95 -17.70 4.12 -20.61
CA ARG A 95 -17.69 2.99 -21.57
C ARG A 95 -18.85 3.03 -22.57
N GLN A 96 -19.73 4.04 -22.51
CA GLN A 96 -20.89 4.22 -23.38
C GLN A 96 -21.84 3.01 -23.39
N THR A 97 -21.88 2.21 -22.34
CA THR A 97 -22.73 1.02 -22.21
C THR A 97 -24.19 1.33 -21.89
N GLY A 98 -24.55 2.62 -21.81
CA GLY A 98 -25.89 3.07 -21.42
C GLY A 98 -26.19 2.72 -19.95
N LYS A 99 -27.50 2.55 -19.64
CA LYS A 99 -27.95 2.22 -18.27
C LYS A 99 -27.89 0.73 -17.94
N ASN A 100 -27.40 -0.09 -18.84
CA ASN A 100 -27.37 -1.54 -18.61
C ASN A 100 -26.12 -1.94 -17.82
N TYR A 101 -26.26 -1.98 -16.50
CA TYR A 101 -25.17 -2.39 -15.60
C TYR A 101 -24.72 -3.84 -15.80
N ASN A 102 -25.52 -4.70 -16.44
CA ASN A 102 -25.13 -6.07 -16.73
C ASN A 102 -24.05 -6.18 -17.79
N ASN A 103 -23.87 -5.15 -18.64
CA ASN A 103 -22.87 -5.11 -19.70
C ASN A 103 -21.70 -4.18 -19.38
N LEU A 104 -21.49 -3.83 -18.12
CA LEU A 104 -20.36 -2.98 -17.71
C LEU A 104 -19.01 -3.66 -17.92
N TYR A 105 -18.98 -4.98 -17.79
CA TYR A 105 -17.79 -5.79 -17.93
C TYR A 105 -17.65 -6.33 -19.35
N ASP A 106 -17.25 -5.47 -20.29
CA ASP A 106 -16.75 -5.88 -21.61
C ASP A 106 -15.21 -5.86 -21.52
N TYR A 107 -14.64 -6.93 -20.94
CA TYR A 107 -13.20 -7.00 -20.66
C TYR A 107 -12.35 -6.93 -21.93
N PRO A 108 -12.67 -7.62 -23.06
CA PRO A 108 -11.87 -7.51 -24.27
C PRO A 108 -11.80 -6.09 -24.82
N GLN A 109 -12.94 -5.35 -24.84
CA GLN A 109 -12.98 -3.96 -25.27
C GLN A 109 -12.21 -3.05 -24.32
N PHE A 110 -12.35 -3.26 -23.02
CA PHE A 110 -11.60 -2.52 -22.01
C PHE A 110 -10.09 -2.76 -22.14
N LEU A 111 -9.65 -4.03 -22.28
CA LEU A 111 -8.23 -4.38 -22.44
C LEU A 111 -7.63 -3.68 -23.64
N LYS A 112 -8.30 -3.74 -24.80
CA LYS A 112 -7.86 -3.04 -26.01
C LYS A 112 -7.70 -1.54 -25.78
N PHE A 113 -8.70 -0.90 -25.17
CA PHE A 113 -8.64 0.53 -24.81
C PHE A 113 -7.48 0.83 -23.87
N ALA A 114 -7.26 0.00 -22.84
CA ALA A 114 -6.22 0.19 -21.85
C ALA A 114 -4.81 0.08 -22.45
N GLU A 115 -4.59 -0.87 -23.36
CA GLU A 115 -3.33 -1.06 -24.06
C GLU A 115 -3.05 0.03 -25.11
N GLU A 116 -4.05 0.42 -25.91
CA GLU A 116 -3.93 1.46 -26.92
C GLU A 116 -3.63 2.85 -26.32
N ASN A 117 -4.12 3.12 -25.11
CA ASN A 117 -3.88 4.37 -24.40
C ASN A 117 -2.70 4.30 -23.41
N GLY A 118 -1.92 3.22 -23.40
CA GLY A 118 -0.73 3.07 -22.54
C GLY A 118 -1.04 2.98 -21.06
N ILE A 119 -2.27 2.64 -20.67
CA ILE A 119 -2.70 2.40 -19.29
C ILE A 119 -2.18 1.03 -18.85
N TYR A 120 -2.33 0.02 -19.71
CA TYR A 120 -1.79 -1.32 -19.56
C TYR A 120 -0.60 -1.55 -20.49
N SER A 121 0.29 -2.45 -20.09
CA SER A 121 1.29 -3.03 -20.99
C SER A 121 0.62 -4.03 -21.94
N LYS A 122 1.19 -4.22 -23.12
CA LYS A 122 0.64 -5.16 -24.12
C LYS A 122 0.88 -6.64 -23.80
N ARG A 123 1.45 -6.96 -22.62
CA ARG A 123 1.80 -8.34 -22.26
C ARG A 123 0.64 -9.32 -22.29
N ILE A 124 -0.59 -8.87 -22.01
CA ILE A 124 -1.76 -9.76 -22.05
C ILE A 124 -2.05 -10.14 -23.51
N SER A 125 -2.17 -9.17 -24.40
CA SER A 125 -2.46 -9.43 -25.82
C SER A 125 -1.29 -10.08 -26.59
N GLU A 126 -0.05 -9.96 -26.09
CA GLU A 126 1.12 -10.63 -26.64
C GLU A 126 1.19 -12.13 -26.29
N VAL A 127 0.62 -12.51 -25.14
CA VAL A 127 0.68 -13.89 -24.60
C VAL A 127 -0.58 -14.69 -24.90
N TYR A 128 -1.75 -14.05 -24.80
CA TYR A 128 -3.05 -14.69 -24.92
C TYR A 128 -3.70 -14.35 -26.26
N SER A 129 -4.29 -15.35 -26.93
CA SER A 129 -5.07 -15.13 -28.15
C SER A 129 -6.39 -14.38 -27.82
N GLU A 130 -7.03 -13.81 -28.85
CA GLU A 130 -8.33 -13.15 -28.67
C GLU A 130 -9.40 -14.11 -28.14
N GLU A 131 -9.35 -15.39 -28.53
CA GLU A 131 -10.26 -16.42 -28.05
C GLU A 131 -10.04 -16.69 -26.55
N GLU A 132 -8.78 -16.79 -26.11
CA GLU A 132 -8.44 -16.99 -24.71
C GLU A 132 -8.88 -15.81 -23.85
N ILE A 133 -8.69 -14.59 -24.34
CA ILE A 133 -9.14 -13.36 -23.65
C ILE A 133 -10.68 -13.34 -23.54
N LYS A 134 -11.42 -13.74 -24.59
CA LYS A 134 -12.88 -13.85 -24.53
C LYS A 134 -13.35 -14.93 -23.55
N LEU A 135 -12.68 -16.08 -23.52
CA LEU A 135 -12.98 -17.14 -22.55
C LEU A 135 -12.70 -16.67 -21.13
N ALA A 136 -11.57 -16.02 -20.89
CA ALA A 136 -11.22 -15.47 -19.57
C ALA A 136 -12.21 -14.38 -19.12
N ALA A 137 -12.69 -13.54 -20.03
CA ALA A 137 -13.73 -12.54 -19.73
C ALA A 137 -15.01 -13.18 -19.18
N GLY A 138 -15.32 -14.41 -19.59
CA GLY A 138 -16.43 -15.19 -19.07
C GLY A 138 -16.28 -15.63 -17.59
N PHE A 139 -15.10 -15.49 -17.00
CA PHE A 139 -14.88 -15.78 -15.58
C PHE A 139 -15.33 -14.62 -14.68
N ILE A 140 -15.52 -13.42 -15.24
CA ILE A 140 -15.92 -12.25 -14.45
C ILE A 140 -17.31 -12.43 -13.86
N GLU A 141 -17.38 -12.35 -12.53
CA GLU A 141 -18.63 -12.36 -11.78
C GLU A 141 -18.82 -11.04 -11.02
N PRO A 142 -19.69 -10.14 -11.50
CA PRO A 142 -19.92 -8.83 -10.86
C PRO A 142 -20.36 -8.91 -9.39
N LYS A 143 -20.89 -10.06 -8.96
CA LYS A 143 -21.28 -10.27 -7.54
C LYS A 143 -20.08 -10.12 -6.59
N PHE A 144 -18.86 -10.39 -7.03
CA PHE A 144 -17.66 -10.22 -6.20
C PHE A 144 -17.34 -8.76 -5.89
N ASP A 145 -17.90 -7.80 -6.61
CA ASP A 145 -17.78 -6.39 -6.24
C ASP A 145 -18.61 -6.02 -5.01
N LEU A 146 -19.70 -6.76 -4.75
CA LEU A 146 -20.64 -6.50 -3.64
C LEU A 146 -20.09 -6.88 -2.25
N VAL A 147 -18.91 -7.52 -2.20
CA VAL A 147 -18.30 -7.99 -0.95
C VAL A 147 -17.49 -6.90 -0.22
N TYR A 148 -17.26 -5.75 -0.85
CA TYR A 148 -16.49 -4.66 -0.27
C TYR A 148 -17.36 -3.77 0.60
N ASP A 149 -16.88 -3.48 1.83
CA ASP A 149 -17.40 -2.39 2.63
C ASP A 149 -16.93 -1.03 2.06
N TYR A 150 -17.38 0.06 2.69
CA TYR A 150 -17.03 1.41 2.25
C TYR A 150 -15.52 1.67 2.20
N ALA A 151 -14.78 1.21 3.22
CA ALA A 151 -13.33 1.40 3.28
C ALA A 151 -12.63 0.64 2.15
N GLY A 152 -13.02 -0.61 1.91
CA GLY A 152 -12.46 -1.46 0.87
C GLY A 152 -12.67 -0.92 -0.53
N ILE A 153 -13.92 -0.59 -0.91
CA ILE A 153 -14.20 -0.05 -2.25
C ILE A 153 -13.58 1.34 -2.45
N ASN A 154 -13.57 2.18 -1.42
CA ASN A 154 -12.95 3.49 -1.50
C ASN A 154 -11.42 3.40 -1.63
N LEU A 155 -10.79 2.39 -1.00
CA LEU A 155 -9.37 2.09 -1.17
C LEU A 155 -9.06 1.64 -2.60
N LEU A 156 -9.86 0.73 -3.18
CA LEU A 156 -9.72 0.31 -4.58
C LEU A 156 -9.79 1.52 -5.51
N ILE A 157 -10.82 2.33 -5.38
CA ILE A 157 -11.06 3.53 -6.20
C ILE A 157 -9.90 4.52 -6.10
N LYS A 158 -9.45 4.84 -4.90
CA LYS A 158 -8.44 5.90 -4.68
C LYS A 158 -7.01 5.46 -4.96
N ARG A 159 -6.73 4.16 -4.91
CA ARG A 159 -5.34 3.71 -4.90
C ARG A 159 -4.99 2.72 -6.00
N TYR A 160 -5.89 1.81 -6.35
CA TYR A 160 -5.54 0.67 -7.18
C TYR A 160 -6.09 0.74 -8.60
N LEU A 161 -7.34 1.16 -8.77
CA LEU A 161 -7.96 1.24 -10.09
C LEU A 161 -7.25 2.25 -11.00
N CYS A 162 -7.14 1.92 -12.28
CA CYS A 162 -6.50 2.77 -13.25
C CYS A 162 -7.40 3.94 -13.67
N GLU A 163 -6.74 5.06 -13.87
CA GLU A 163 -7.34 6.31 -14.34
C GLU A 163 -6.80 6.65 -15.74
N TYR A 164 -7.62 7.32 -16.54
CA TYR A 164 -7.23 7.96 -17.79
C TYR A 164 -7.72 9.40 -17.80
N GLY A 165 -6.79 10.36 -17.83
CA GLY A 165 -7.09 11.72 -17.43
C GLY A 165 -7.57 11.76 -15.97
N ASP A 166 -8.64 12.50 -15.70
CA ASP A 166 -9.23 12.63 -14.36
C ASP A 166 -10.36 11.63 -14.07
N ARG A 167 -10.44 10.54 -14.85
CA ARG A 167 -11.54 9.56 -14.75
C ARG A 167 -11.02 8.16 -14.52
N ILE A 168 -11.67 7.44 -13.58
CA ILE A 168 -11.46 6.01 -13.43
C ILE A 168 -12.02 5.31 -14.67
N VAL A 169 -11.25 4.39 -15.24
CA VAL A 169 -11.61 3.62 -16.43
C VAL A 169 -11.63 2.12 -16.21
N GLU A 170 -11.14 1.66 -15.06
CA GLU A 170 -11.02 0.27 -14.66
C GLU A 170 -12.03 -0.08 -13.57
N LEU A 171 -12.64 -1.26 -13.67
CA LEU A 171 -13.49 -1.83 -12.62
C LEU A 171 -12.72 -2.87 -11.79
N PRO A 172 -13.16 -3.20 -10.55
CA PRO A 172 -12.42 -4.13 -9.70
C PRO A 172 -12.18 -5.50 -10.36
N GLN A 173 -13.16 -6.04 -11.06
CA GLN A 173 -12.99 -7.36 -11.69
C GLN A 173 -12.11 -7.32 -12.94
N ASP A 174 -12.06 -6.19 -13.68
CA ASP A 174 -11.07 -6.00 -14.76
C ASP A 174 -9.65 -6.08 -14.19
N MET A 175 -9.42 -5.41 -13.06
CA MET A 175 -8.14 -5.42 -12.36
C MET A 175 -7.74 -6.84 -11.94
N PHE A 176 -8.63 -7.57 -11.27
CA PHE A 176 -8.32 -8.91 -10.77
C PHE A 176 -8.11 -9.92 -11.90
N LEU A 177 -8.90 -9.84 -12.97
CA LEU A 177 -8.70 -10.71 -14.13
C LEU A 177 -7.37 -10.42 -14.83
N SER A 178 -7.04 -9.14 -15.05
CA SER A 178 -5.77 -8.74 -15.67
C SER A 178 -4.57 -9.21 -14.85
N ILE A 179 -4.65 -9.12 -13.52
CA ILE A 179 -3.61 -9.61 -12.61
C ILE A 179 -3.48 -11.13 -12.73
N ALA A 180 -4.59 -11.87 -12.73
CA ALA A 180 -4.58 -13.32 -12.86
C ALA A 180 -3.95 -13.77 -14.20
N LEU A 181 -4.32 -13.14 -15.31
CA LEU A 181 -3.71 -13.38 -16.62
C LEU A 181 -2.20 -13.17 -16.60
N LEU A 182 -1.73 -12.11 -15.96
CA LEU A 182 -0.30 -11.78 -15.89
C LEU A 182 0.49 -12.67 -14.93
N ILE A 183 -0.13 -13.17 -13.86
CA ILE A 183 0.52 -14.14 -12.96
C ILE A 183 0.73 -15.46 -13.71
N GLU A 184 -0.26 -15.94 -14.44
CA GLU A 184 -0.27 -17.24 -15.10
C GLU A 184 0.30 -17.21 -16.54
N GLN A 185 0.87 -16.06 -16.97
CA GLN A 185 1.31 -15.86 -18.36
C GLN A 185 2.35 -16.88 -18.87
N ASN A 186 3.13 -17.47 -17.96
CA ASN A 186 4.18 -18.43 -18.29
C ASN A 186 3.76 -19.89 -18.13
N ALA A 187 2.50 -20.15 -17.73
CA ALA A 187 1.99 -21.51 -17.60
C ALA A 187 1.74 -22.14 -18.99
N ASP A 188 1.78 -23.47 -19.05
CA ASP A 188 1.50 -24.23 -20.27
C ASP A 188 0.09 -23.92 -20.80
N LYS A 189 -0.02 -23.77 -22.12
CA LYS A 189 -1.27 -23.35 -22.79
C LYS A 189 -2.48 -24.19 -22.42
N ASP A 190 -2.30 -25.51 -22.27
CA ASP A 190 -3.40 -26.43 -22.00
C ASP A 190 -4.04 -26.27 -20.62
N ILE A 191 -3.30 -25.74 -19.64
CA ILE A 191 -3.75 -25.59 -18.25
C ILE A 191 -3.92 -24.15 -17.83
N ARG A 192 -3.30 -23.18 -18.52
CA ARG A 192 -3.18 -21.80 -18.05
C ARG A 192 -4.52 -21.10 -17.83
N LEU A 193 -5.54 -21.33 -18.68
CA LEU A 193 -6.86 -20.73 -18.47
C LEU A 193 -7.55 -21.28 -17.22
N GLY A 194 -7.32 -22.55 -16.87
CA GLY A 194 -7.76 -23.12 -15.60
C GLY A 194 -7.09 -22.47 -14.41
N LEU A 195 -5.79 -22.22 -14.48
CA LEU A 195 -5.03 -21.51 -13.46
C LEU A 195 -5.45 -20.04 -13.36
N VAL A 196 -5.64 -19.36 -14.49
CA VAL A 196 -6.17 -17.99 -14.53
C VAL A 196 -7.50 -17.89 -13.80
N LYS A 197 -8.42 -18.83 -14.06
CA LYS A 197 -9.72 -18.87 -13.38
C LYS A 197 -9.58 -19.04 -11.87
N ASP A 198 -8.77 -19.99 -11.43
CA ASP A 198 -8.53 -20.28 -10.02
C ASP A 198 -7.88 -19.07 -9.31
N THR A 199 -6.86 -18.47 -9.92
CA THR A 199 -6.18 -17.27 -9.39
C THR A 199 -7.14 -16.08 -9.34
N TYR A 200 -7.94 -15.85 -10.39
CA TYR A 200 -8.96 -14.80 -10.41
C TYR A 200 -9.98 -14.98 -9.28
N GLU A 201 -10.55 -16.19 -9.14
CA GLU A 201 -11.55 -16.47 -8.11
C GLU A 201 -10.99 -16.27 -6.70
N LYS A 202 -9.73 -16.64 -6.44
CA LYS A 202 -9.07 -16.42 -5.14
C LYS A 202 -8.88 -14.93 -4.85
N LEU A 203 -8.48 -14.14 -5.83
CA LEU A 203 -8.32 -12.69 -5.70
C LEU A 203 -9.67 -11.99 -5.51
N ALA A 204 -10.62 -12.26 -6.39
CA ALA A 204 -11.95 -11.64 -6.39
C ALA A 204 -12.75 -11.96 -5.12
N ASN A 205 -12.62 -13.19 -4.59
CA ASN A 205 -13.21 -13.62 -3.32
C ASN A 205 -12.41 -13.22 -2.08
N ARG A 206 -11.30 -12.48 -2.22
CA ARG A 206 -10.44 -12.04 -1.12
C ARG A 206 -9.85 -13.21 -0.29
N LYS A 207 -9.71 -14.41 -0.89
CA LYS A 207 -9.02 -15.53 -0.26
C LYS A 207 -7.52 -15.31 -0.15
N ILE A 208 -6.97 -14.56 -1.12
CA ILE A 208 -5.59 -14.10 -1.13
C ILE A 208 -5.56 -12.59 -1.41
N SER A 209 -4.55 -11.91 -0.89
CA SER A 209 -4.24 -10.52 -1.21
C SER A 209 -2.81 -10.42 -1.67
N LEU A 210 -2.58 -9.59 -2.66
CA LEU A 210 -1.23 -9.32 -3.17
C LEU A 210 -0.65 -8.07 -2.52
N ALA A 211 0.68 -7.98 -2.54
CA ALA A 211 1.37 -6.76 -2.14
C ALA A 211 0.92 -5.55 -2.99
N THR A 212 0.85 -4.38 -2.36
CA THR A 212 0.42 -3.14 -3.02
C THR A 212 1.07 -2.90 -4.39
N PRO A 213 2.39 -3.09 -4.61
CA PRO A 213 2.99 -2.86 -5.92
C PRO A 213 2.48 -3.81 -7.00
N LEU A 214 2.18 -5.06 -6.67
CA LEU A 214 1.59 -6.00 -7.62
C LEU A 214 0.18 -5.55 -8.03
N LEU A 215 -0.68 -5.19 -7.05
CA LEU A 215 -2.02 -4.67 -7.32
C LEU A 215 -2.00 -3.36 -8.12
N MET A 216 -0.99 -2.51 -7.93
CA MET A 216 -0.91 -1.24 -8.63
C MET A 216 -0.26 -1.35 -10.01
N ASN A 217 0.82 -2.10 -10.12
CA ASN A 217 1.77 -1.93 -11.23
C ASN A 217 1.86 -3.13 -12.17
N LEU A 218 1.45 -4.35 -11.77
CA LEU A 218 1.69 -5.57 -12.56
C LEU A 218 1.18 -5.45 -14.01
N ARG A 219 0.05 -4.77 -14.21
CA ARG A 219 -0.57 -4.58 -15.53
C ARG A 219 -0.13 -3.29 -16.24
N ARG A 220 0.56 -2.38 -15.55
CA ARG A 220 1.01 -1.11 -16.13
C ARG A 220 2.33 -1.28 -16.91
N PRO A 221 2.63 -0.38 -17.85
CA PRO A 221 3.88 -0.44 -18.63
C PRO A 221 5.13 -0.33 -17.76
N ASN A 222 5.07 0.50 -16.72
CA ASN A 222 6.16 0.79 -15.83
C ASN A 222 5.70 0.69 -14.37
N GLY A 223 6.60 0.26 -13.52
CA GLY A 223 6.35 0.20 -12.08
C GLY A 223 7.15 -0.89 -11.40
N ASN A 224 7.43 -0.67 -10.15
CA ASN A 224 8.08 -1.65 -9.30
C ASN A 224 7.04 -2.67 -8.79
N LEU A 225 7.41 -3.95 -8.74
CA LEU A 225 6.55 -5.02 -8.25
C LEU A 225 6.88 -5.46 -6.82
N SER A 226 8.01 -5.02 -6.28
CA SER A 226 8.43 -5.30 -4.90
C SER A 226 8.07 -4.13 -3.97
N SER A 227 7.62 -4.44 -2.75
CA SER A 227 7.24 -3.41 -1.77
C SER A 227 8.34 -3.07 -0.79
N CYS A 228 9.25 -4.01 -0.51
CA CYS A 228 10.23 -3.91 0.55
C CYS A 228 11.61 -4.30 0.04
N PHE A 229 12.61 -3.51 0.42
CA PHE A 229 14.00 -3.68 0.07
C PHE A 229 14.84 -3.59 1.33
N ILE A 230 15.90 -4.38 1.40
CA ILE A 230 16.85 -4.36 2.52
C ILE A 230 18.23 -4.03 1.96
N THR A 231 18.92 -3.14 2.63
CA THR A 231 20.30 -2.78 2.32
C THR A 231 21.14 -2.70 3.58
N VAL A 232 22.45 -2.85 3.43
CA VAL A 232 23.43 -2.75 4.51
C VAL A 232 24.40 -1.65 4.17
N MET A 233 24.68 -0.80 5.14
CA MET A 233 25.62 0.31 5.01
C MET A 233 26.98 -0.08 5.57
N ASP A 234 27.98 -0.18 4.71
CA ASP A 234 29.35 -0.43 5.15
C ASP A 234 30.05 0.86 5.61
N ASP A 235 31.10 0.68 6.41
CA ASP A 235 31.86 1.73 7.08
C ASP A 235 32.83 2.48 6.13
N SER A 236 32.30 3.00 5.02
CA SER A 236 33.04 3.86 4.10
C SER A 236 32.13 4.96 3.52
N ARG A 237 32.72 6.13 3.24
CA ARG A 237 31.99 7.25 2.62
C ARG A 237 31.26 6.78 1.35
N ASP A 238 31.93 6.02 0.51
CA ASP A 238 31.40 5.64 -0.80
C ASP A 238 30.23 4.66 -0.66
N SER A 239 30.32 3.68 0.27
CA SER A 239 29.18 2.80 0.59
C SER A 239 28.01 3.57 1.19
N ILE A 240 28.28 4.49 2.12
CA ILE A 240 27.24 5.29 2.78
C ILE A 240 26.43 6.08 1.75
N PHE A 241 27.10 6.84 0.86
CA PHE A 241 26.41 7.63 -0.15
C PHE A 241 25.76 6.77 -1.23
N TYR A 242 26.34 5.63 -1.59
CA TYR A 242 25.72 4.66 -2.48
C TYR A 242 24.39 4.13 -1.92
N VAL A 243 24.35 3.78 -0.64
CA VAL A 243 23.13 3.34 0.03
C VAL A 243 22.08 4.45 0.11
N ILE A 244 22.48 5.69 0.37
CA ILE A 244 21.57 6.84 0.37
C ILE A 244 20.97 7.06 -1.03
N ASP A 245 21.77 6.94 -2.09
CA ASP A 245 21.28 6.99 -3.47
C ASP A 245 20.28 5.86 -3.78
N GLN A 246 20.59 4.63 -3.38
CA GLN A 246 19.65 3.49 -3.49
C GLN A 246 18.34 3.75 -2.76
N ILE A 247 18.38 4.27 -1.51
CA ILE A 247 17.18 4.63 -0.74
C ILE A 247 16.34 5.63 -1.52
N SER A 248 16.98 6.66 -2.08
CA SER A 248 16.32 7.67 -2.92
C SER A 248 15.64 7.05 -4.15
N ALA A 249 16.39 6.22 -4.90
CA ALA A 249 15.88 5.57 -6.11
C ALA A 249 14.71 4.63 -5.83
N ILE A 250 14.80 3.81 -4.78
CA ILE A 250 13.74 2.88 -4.37
C ILE A 250 12.50 3.64 -3.90
N SER A 251 12.69 4.67 -3.07
CA SER A 251 11.60 5.51 -2.55
C SER A 251 10.82 6.18 -3.68
N LYS A 252 11.50 6.66 -4.72
CA LYS A 252 10.87 7.26 -5.91
C LYS A 252 9.83 6.33 -6.55
N PHE A 253 10.07 5.02 -6.56
CA PHE A 253 9.16 4.01 -7.14
C PHE A 253 8.21 3.36 -6.12
N GLY A 254 8.09 3.92 -4.93
CA GLY A 254 7.12 3.47 -3.92
C GLY A 254 7.56 2.27 -3.08
N GLY A 255 8.85 1.89 -3.14
CA GLY A 255 9.41 0.86 -2.27
C GLY A 255 9.69 1.38 -0.86
N GLY A 256 9.45 0.54 0.17
CA GLY A 256 9.95 0.76 1.52
C GLY A 256 11.37 0.20 1.65
N VAL A 257 12.23 0.87 2.40
CA VAL A 257 13.64 0.46 2.55
C VAL A 257 13.97 0.22 4.01
N GLY A 258 14.54 -0.95 4.31
CA GLY A 258 15.23 -1.24 5.55
C GLY A 258 16.74 -1.09 5.36
N CYS A 259 17.39 -0.27 6.17
CA CYS A 259 18.84 -0.07 6.12
C CYS A 259 19.47 -0.44 7.46
N ASN A 260 20.42 -1.40 7.46
CA ASN A 260 21.19 -1.72 8.65
C ASN A 260 22.50 -0.89 8.66
N LEU A 261 22.78 -0.25 9.81
CA LEU A 261 23.94 0.60 10.02
C LEU A 261 24.97 -0.01 11.00
N SER A 262 24.78 -1.24 11.43
CA SER A 262 25.60 -1.85 12.50
C SER A 262 27.07 -2.06 12.11
N ARG A 263 27.40 -2.00 10.83
CA ARG A 263 28.81 -2.04 10.37
C ARG A 263 29.51 -0.69 10.43
N VAL A 264 28.76 0.42 10.56
CA VAL A 264 29.33 1.76 10.61
C VAL A 264 29.96 2.00 11.96
N ARG A 265 31.19 2.56 11.98
CA ARG A 265 31.92 2.88 13.21
C ARG A 265 31.15 3.84 14.11
N CYS A 266 31.34 3.69 15.41
CA CYS A 266 30.66 4.52 16.39
C CYS A 266 31.27 5.93 16.53
N LYS A 267 30.58 6.77 17.27
CA LYS A 267 31.03 8.10 17.67
C LYS A 267 32.34 8.01 18.46
N GLY A 268 33.30 8.86 18.13
CA GLY A 268 34.61 8.88 18.75
C GLY A 268 35.61 7.86 18.17
N ALA A 269 35.18 6.95 17.28
CA ALA A 269 36.05 6.00 16.62
C ALA A 269 37.17 6.71 15.81
N ARG A 270 38.25 5.98 15.54
CA ARG A 270 39.43 6.50 14.80
C ARG A 270 39.14 6.57 13.30
N ILE A 271 39.55 7.67 12.67
CA ILE A 271 39.62 7.80 11.23
C ILE A 271 41.08 8.07 10.83
N LYS A 272 41.64 7.18 10.00
CA LYS A 272 43.06 7.29 9.55
C LYS A 272 44.05 7.50 10.70
N GLY A 273 43.80 6.80 11.84
CA GLY A 273 44.66 6.88 13.04
C GLY A 273 44.33 8.03 14.01
N ILE A 274 43.52 9.01 13.60
CA ILE A 274 43.15 10.15 14.43
C ILE A 274 42.00 9.73 15.36
N LYS A 275 42.20 9.83 16.66
CA LYS A 275 41.16 9.53 17.68
C LYS A 275 40.07 10.59 17.67
N ASN A 276 38.88 10.19 18.12
CA ASN A 276 37.69 11.06 18.30
C ASN A 276 37.29 11.81 17.00
N SER A 277 37.48 11.18 15.82
CA SER A 277 37.22 11.82 14.53
C SER A 277 35.87 11.41 13.93
N SER A 278 35.27 10.29 14.37
CA SER A 278 33.97 9.83 13.87
C SER A 278 32.80 10.50 14.59
N GLY A 279 31.77 10.90 13.84
CA GLY A 279 30.49 11.36 14.35
C GLY A 279 29.53 10.24 14.72
N GLY A 280 29.89 8.96 14.44
CA GLY A 280 29.00 7.81 14.64
C GLY A 280 27.90 7.67 13.61
N VAL A 281 26.88 6.88 13.94
CA VAL A 281 25.76 6.57 13.03
C VAL A 281 24.73 7.69 12.91
N ILE A 282 24.52 8.51 13.95
CA ILE A 282 23.44 9.49 14.01
C ILE A 282 23.47 10.53 12.87
N PRO A 283 24.62 11.13 12.51
CA PRO A 283 24.68 12.06 11.39
C PRO A 283 24.23 11.44 10.07
N TRP A 284 24.54 10.17 9.81
CA TRP A 284 24.13 9.46 8.61
C TRP A 284 22.64 9.13 8.62
N ILE A 285 22.09 8.76 9.78
CA ILE A 285 20.66 8.54 9.97
C ILE A 285 19.86 9.82 9.66
N ARG A 286 20.37 10.99 10.00
CA ARG A 286 19.76 12.26 9.66
C ARG A 286 19.70 12.53 8.16
N ILE A 287 20.77 12.23 7.43
CA ILE A 287 20.79 12.35 5.97
C ILE A 287 19.74 11.40 5.36
N ILE A 288 19.62 10.16 5.90
CA ILE A 288 18.58 9.21 5.48
C ILE A 288 17.17 9.77 5.77
N ASN A 289 16.97 10.36 6.95
CA ASN A 289 15.70 11.00 7.33
C ASN A 289 15.31 12.09 6.33
N ASP A 290 16.22 13.01 6.04
CA ASP A 290 15.97 14.12 5.13
C ASP A 290 15.78 13.63 3.69
N THR A 291 16.50 12.58 3.28
CA THR A 291 16.29 11.91 1.99
C THR A 291 14.89 11.29 1.91
N ALA A 292 14.42 10.62 2.97
CA ALA A 292 13.09 10.01 3.02
C ALA A 292 11.97 11.07 2.91
N VAL A 293 12.18 12.26 3.49
CA VAL A 293 11.25 13.39 3.40
C VAL A 293 11.29 14.03 2.00
N ALA A 294 12.49 14.22 1.44
CA ALA A 294 12.69 14.90 0.16
C ALA A 294 12.17 14.10 -1.04
N VAL A 295 12.34 12.76 -1.01
CA VAL A 295 11.93 11.89 -2.11
C VAL A 295 10.53 11.39 -1.90
N ASN A 296 9.55 12.15 -2.41
CA ASN A 296 8.14 11.80 -2.30
C ASN A 296 7.75 10.75 -3.35
N GLN A 297 7.14 9.65 -2.91
CA GLN A 297 6.70 8.51 -3.74
C GLN A 297 5.52 8.89 -4.63
N GLN A 298 5.76 9.56 -5.74
CA GLN A 298 4.75 9.94 -6.75
C GLN A 298 3.48 10.60 -6.17
N GLY A 299 3.56 11.25 -5.01
CA GLY A 299 2.44 11.90 -4.33
C GLY A 299 1.39 10.97 -3.72
N LYS A 300 1.49 9.65 -3.92
CA LYS A 300 0.49 8.66 -3.44
C LYS A 300 0.89 7.93 -2.15
N ARG A 301 2.19 7.92 -1.80
CA ARG A 301 2.69 7.29 -0.56
C ARG A 301 3.90 8.07 -0.04
N LYS A 302 3.97 8.35 1.26
CA LYS A 302 5.19 8.93 1.88
C LYS A 302 6.32 7.92 1.84
N GLY A 303 7.56 8.37 1.68
CA GLY A 303 8.76 7.54 1.83
C GLY A 303 8.74 6.83 3.18
N ALA A 304 9.02 5.53 3.18
CA ALA A 304 9.09 4.75 4.40
C ALA A 304 10.46 4.09 4.48
N VAL A 305 11.29 4.58 5.41
CA VAL A 305 12.62 4.04 5.65
C VAL A 305 12.71 3.58 7.10
N THR A 306 13.10 2.32 7.28
CA THR A 306 13.46 1.75 8.57
C THR A 306 14.99 1.73 8.65
N VAL A 307 15.54 2.23 9.74
CA VAL A 307 16.96 2.07 10.04
C VAL A 307 17.11 1.11 11.21
N SER A 308 18.03 0.16 11.10
CA SER A 308 18.28 -0.81 12.16
C SER A 308 19.71 -0.68 12.69
N LEU A 309 19.84 -0.88 14.01
CA LEU A 309 21.11 -0.94 14.71
C LEU A 309 21.08 -2.11 15.68
N ASP A 310 22.18 -2.84 15.76
CA ASP A 310 22.33 -3.96 16.71
C ASP A 310 22.52 -3.46 18.14
N MET A 311 21.95 -4.19 19.09
CA MET A 311 21.93 -3.83 20.52
C MET A 311 23.32 -3.73 21.14
N TRP A 312 24.33 -4.36 20.55
CA TRP A 312 25.73 -4.31 20.99
C TRP A 312 26.50 -3.08 20.49
N HIS A 313 25.93 -2.29 19.57
CA HIS A 313 26.62 -1.13 18.98
C HIS A 313 26.80 0.00 20.00
N LEU A 314 27.97 0.61 20.05
CA LEU A 314 28.29 1.63 21.06
C LEU A 314 27.41 2.89 20.98
N ASP A 315 26.84 3.20 19.81
CA ASP A 315 25.92 4.34 19.63
C ASP A 315 24.44 3.96 19.92
N ILE A 316 24.16 2.80 20.51
CA ILE A 316 22.77 2.32 20.68
C ILE A 316 21.93 3.25 21.57
N GLU A 317 22.51 3.85 22.60
CA GLU A 317 21.79 4.76 23.50
C GLU A 317 21.32 6.01 22.75
N ASP A 318 22.22 6.67 22.00
CA ASP A 318 21.87 7.82 21.13
C ASP A 318 20.83 7.41 20.06
N PHE A 319 20.90 6.17 19.56
CA PHE A 319 19.94 5.64 18.58
C PHE A 319 18.53 5.44 19.17
N LEU A 320 18.42 4.96 20.39
CA LEU A 320 17.13 4.78 21.08
C LEU A 320 16.42 6.12 21.35
N GLU A 321 17.18 7.20 21.43
CA GLU A 321 16.64 8.55 21.63
C GLU A 321 16.27 9.30 20.35
N LEU A 322 16.46 8.72 19.16
CA LEU A 322 16.24 9.40 17.87
C LEU A 322 14.88 10.09 17.73
N ARG A 323 13.82 9.58 18.37
CA ARG A 323 12.45 10.07 18.25
C ARG A 323 11.90 10.70 19.53
N THR A 324 12.70 10.83 20.56
CA THR A 324 12.27 11.52 21.80
C THR A 324 12.22 13.02 21.56
N GLU A 325 11.23 13.69 22.19
CA GLU A 325 11.03 15.13 22.02
C GLU A 325 12.08 15.99 22.74
N ASN A 326 12.75 15.41 23.72
CA ASN A 326 13.75 16.09 24.53
C ASN A 326 15.17 15.92 23.96
N GLY A 327 16.07 16.88 24.25
CA GLY A 327 17.48 16.82 23.87
C GLY A 327 17.85 17.66 22.64
N ASP A 328 19.07 17.46 22.14
CA ASP A 328 19.57 18.21 20.98
C ASP A 328 18.87 17.77 19.71
N GLN A 329 18.15 18.69 19.07
CA GLN A 329 17.40 18.44 17.82
C GLN A 329 18.32 18.00 16.66
N ARG A 330 19.62 18.28 16.73
CA ARG A 330 20.59 17.79 15.74
C ARG A 330 20.87 16.29 15.86
N MET A 331 20.43 15.66 16.95
CA MET A 331 20.55 14.22 17.20
C MET A 331 19.23 13.47 16.93
N LYS A 332 18.22 14.13 16.34
CA LYS A 332 16.88 13.57 16.13
C LYS A 332 16.60 13.26 14.66
N ALA A 333 15.72 12.24 14.44
CA ALA A 333 15.26 11.81 13.13
C ALA A 333 13.81 11.28 13.28
N TYR A 334 12.82 12.12 12.96
CA TYR A 334 11.41 11.84 13.26
C TYR A 334 10.66 11.11 12.16
N ASP A 335 11.13 11.17 10.92
CA ASP A 335 10.43 10.66 9.74
C ASP A 335 10.86 9.26 9.32
N ILE A 336 11.83 8.68 10.02
CA ILE A 336 12.26 7.28 9.85
C ILE A 336 11.74 6.40 10.98
N PHE A 337 11.82 5.07 10.79
CA PHE A 337 11.43 4.06 11.76
C PHE A 337 12.69 3.37 12.34
N PRO A 338 13.12 3.70 13.57
CA PRO A 338 14.23 3.00 14.20
C PRO A 338 13.81 1.58 14.58
N GLN A 339 14.71 0.63 14.37
CA GLN A 339 14.58 -0.78 14.72
C GLN A 339 15.83 -1.25 15.43
N VAL A 340 15.69 -1.97 16.55
CA VAL A 340 16.80 -2.60 17.25
C VAL A 340 16.87 -4.07 16.87
N VAL A 341 18.08 -4.54 16.53
CA VAL A 341 18.37 -5.96 16.34
C VAL A 341 18.89 -6.52 17.66
N ILE A 342 18.15 -7.46 18.22
CA ILE A 342 18.42 -8.02 19.55
C ILE A 342 18.88 -9.48 19.41
N PRO A 343 20.14 -9.82 19.71
CA PRO A 343 20.59 -11.20 19.70
C PRO A 343 20.06 -12.00 20.92
N ASP A 344 19.90 -13.31 20.78
CA ASP A 344 19.42 -14.19 21.85
C ASP A 344 20.27 -14.09 23.13
N LEU A 345 21.58 -13.91 22.98
CA LEU A 345 22.50 -13.71 24.11
C LEU A 345 22.12 -12.50 24.97
N PHE A 346 21.64 -11.38 24.33
CA PHE A 346 21.16 -10.22 25.09
C PHE A 346 19.99 -10.60 25.98
N MET A 347 19.02 -11.35 25.44
CA MET A 347 17.84 -11.78 26.20
C MET A 347 18.22 -12.71 27.35
N LYS A 348 19.17 -13.64 27.12
CA LYS A 348 19.73 -14.51 28.20
C LYS A 348 20.38 -13.69 29.32
N LYS A 349 21.18 -12.66 28.95
CA LYS A 349 21.84 -11.78 29.93
C LYS A 349 20.83 -10.88 30.67
N VAL A 350 19.78 -10.41 30.03
CA VAL A 350 18.69 -9.68 30.72
C VAL A 350 18.00 -10.57 31.74
N GLU A 351 17.67 -11.81 31.37
CA GLU A 351 17.04 -12.78 32.29
C GLU A 351 17.92 -13.06 33.49
N SER A 352 19.25 -13.19 33.29
CA SER A 352 20.24 -13.43 34.36
C SER A 352 20.69 -12.17 35.10
N ASN A 353 20.18 -10.98 34.71
CA ASN A 353 20.57 -9.67 35.22
C ASN A 353 22.10 -9.43 35.13
N GLU A 354 22.70 -9.82 34.02
CA GLU A 354 24.12 -9.63 33.72
C GLU A 354 24.37 -8.33 32.94
N ASN A 355 25.63 -7.87 32.97
CA ASN A 355 26.06 -6.70 32.21
C ASN A 355 26.09 -6.99 30.69
N TRP A 356 25.81 -5.96 29.89
CA TRP A 356 25.92 -5.98 28.46
C TRP A 356 27.05 -5.07 27.99
N LEU A 357 27.93 -5.56 27.13
CA LEU A 357 29.05 -4.83 26.57
C LEU A 357 28.61 -4.14 25.25
N LEU A 358 28.89 -2.85 25.16
CA LEU A 358 28.76 -2.11 23.92
C LEU A 358 30.12 -2.01 23.22
N VAL A 359 30.13 -2.23 21.90
CA VAL A 359 31.40 -2.34 21.15
C VAL A 359 31.38 -1.46 19.88
N ASP A 360 32.56 -1.03 19.46
CA ASP A 360 32.77 -0.40 18.17
C ASP A 360 33.08 -1.47 17.12
N PRO A 361 32.23 -1.65 16.07
CA PRO A 361 32.48 -2.64 15.02
C PRO A 361 33.82 -2.44 14.31
N SER A 362 34.30 -1.20 14.19
CA SER A 362 35.57 -0.93 13.53
C SER A 362 36.78 -1.42 14.33
N GLU A 363 36.71 -1.38 15.66
CA GLU A 363 37.75 -1.95 16.53
C GLU A 363 37.70 -3.47 16.52
N VAL A 364 36.50 -4.08 16.50
CA VAL A 364 36.36 -5.54 16.38
C VAL A 364 36.97 -6.02 15.06
N ARG A 365 36.70 -5.34 13.94
CA ARG A 365 37.34 -5.68 12.66
C ARG A 365 38.86 -5.54 12.73
N ARG A 366 39.33 -4.47 13.35
CA ARG A 366 40.78 -4.18 13.43
C ARG A 366 41.54 -5.23 14.28
N VAL A 367 40.96 -5.64 15.39
CA VAL A 367 41.62 -6.53 16.36
C VAL A 367 41.43 -8.01 16.03
N TYR A 368 40.20 -8.40 15.67
CA TYR A 368 39.82 -9.81 15.48
C TYR A 368 39.65 -10.22 14.02
N GLY A 369 39.70 -9.26 13.08
CA GLY A 369 39.52 -9.53 11.64
C GLY A 369 38.11 -10.02 11.28
N LYS A 370 37.12 -9.79 12.16
CA LYS A 370 35.74 -10.29 12.01
C LYS A 370 34.74 -9.13 11.94
N GLU A 371 33.71 -9.30 11.14
CA GLU A 371 32.55 -8.40 11.12
C GLU A 371 31.48 -8.94 12.09
N ILE A 372 31.37 -8.31 13.26
CA ILE A 372 30.42 -8.75 14.30
C ILE A 372 28.96 -8.64 13.85
N ALA A 373 28.65 -7.69 12.97
CA ALA A 373 27.30 -7.50 12.42
C ALA A 373 26.84 -8.64 11.50
N ASP A 374 27.76 -9.52 11.06
CA ASP A 374 27.46 -10.67 10.21
C ASP A 374 27.28 -11.98 11.00
N LEU A 375 27.48 -11.94 12.31
CA LEU A 375 27.44 -13.11 13.16
C LEU A 375 26.10 -13.23 13.90
N TRP A 376 25.63 -14.46 14.08
CA TRP A 376 24.45 -14.78 14.89
C TRP A 376 24.63 -16.11 15.63
N GLY A 377 23.73 -16.39 16.57
CA GLY A 377 23.75 -17.63 17.37
C GLY A 377 25.10 -17.87 18.05
N ASP A 378 25.56 -19.10 18.00
CA ASP A 378 26.80 -19.56 18.70
C ASP A 378 28.06 -18.81 18.24
N GLU A 379 28.15 -18.44 16.96
CA GLU A 379 29.30 -17.69 16.44
C GLU A 379 29.36 -16.27 17.00
N PHE A 380 28.23 -15.61 17.12
CA PHE A 380 28.12 -14.31 17.76
C PHE A 380 28.44 -14.44 19.25
N GLU A 381 27.83 -15.37 19.97
CA GLU A 381 28.07 -15.60 21.42
C GLU A 381 29.54 -15.87 21.71
N LYS A 382 30.21 -16.68 20.89
CA LYS A 382 31.63 -16.98 21.03
C LYS A 382 32.51 -15.75 20.90
N LEU A 383 32.30 -14.95 19.85
CA LEU A 383 33.06 -13.70 19.65
C LEU A 383 32.75 -12.70 20.76
N TYR A 384 31.48 -12.50 21.10
CA TYR A 384 31.05 -11.55 22.12
C TYR A 384 31.63 -11.85 23.50
N ASN A 385 31.62 -13.11 23.89
CA ASN A 385 32.24 -13.55 25.18
C ASN A 385 33.75 -13.35 25.17
N GLN A 386 34.43 -13.51 24.03
CA GLN A 386 35.85 -13.17 23.91
C GLN A 386 36.11 -11.68 24.11
N LEU A 387 35.28 -10.80 23.46
CA LEU A 387 35.38 -9.35 23.63
C LEU A 387 35.12 -8.88 25.07
N TYR A 388 34.35 -9.65 25.84
CA TYR A 388 34.03 -9.35 27.25
C TYR A 388 35.21 -9.66 28.19
N LEU A 389 36.11 -10.56 27.78
CA LEU A 389 37.26 -10.98 28.58
C LEU A 389 38.51 -10.16 28.30
N ASP A 390 38.64 -9.57 27.11
CA ASP A 390 39.78 -8.76 26.64
C ASP A 390 39.58 -7.26 26.94
#